data_32028b0d21bdd6fec2e3b65776646342
#
_entry.id   32028b0d21bdd6fec2e3b65776646342
#
_cell.length_a   1.000
_cell.length_b   1.000
_cell.length_c   1.000
_cell.angle_alpha   90.00
_cell.angle_beta   90.00
_cell.angle_gamma   90.00
#
_symmetry.space_group_name_H-M   'P 1'
#
loop_
_entity.id
_entity.type
_entity.pdbx_description
1 polymer ?
#
loop_
_entity_poly.entity_id
_entity_poly.type
_entity_poly.pdbx_seq_one_letter_code
_entity_poly.pdbx_strand_id
1 'polypeptide(L)'
;MFRKAYLTAEKSFGTLYPVFIYILFLISMKKKKLVVLTGAGISAESGLKTFRDSDGLWEGYNIEDVATPRAWKKDPELVLQFYNLRRKNVLDAKPNAAHTGLAAREKDFDVHSITQNIDDLHERAGSTKVLHLHGQILKMRSEKNDRLVYDIIHDIHLGDKAEDGAQLRPHIVWFEEPVPMIEEAMAVAGEAECFVVVGTSLVVYPAAGLLHYAPHGIPRFIIDKKIPYTSAVQDITVIEKPATEGVGLLAELLKDLKFSI
;
A
#
# COMPACT_ATOMS: atom_id res chain seq x y z
N MET A 1 25.81 34.05 7.65
CA MET A 1 26.37 33.55 8.92
C MET A 1 27.19 32.26 8.73
N PHE A 2 26.74 31.29 7.95
CA PHE A 2 27.42 29.98 7.73
C PHE A 2 28.79 30.07 7.03
N ARG A 3 29.00 30.99 6.09
CA ARG A 3 30.28 31.14 5.37
C ARG A 3 31.45 31.58 6.29
N LYS A 4 31.18 32.27 7.37
CA LYS A 4 32.19 32.73 8.36
C LYS A 4 32.60 31.61 9.32
N ALA A 5 31.66 30.70 9.65
CA ALA A 5 31.96 29.51 10.49
C ALA A 5 32.79 28.48 9.70
N TYR A 6 32.55 28.35 8.39
CA TYR A 6 33.31 27.48 7.49
C TYR A 6 34.79 27.84 7.43
N LEU A 7 35.11 29.14 7.27
CA LEU A 7 36.48 29.64 7.16
C LEU A 7 37.29 29.60 8.46
N THR A 8 36.62 29.54 9.61
CA THR A 8 37.31 29.40 10.93
C THR A 8 37.60 27.94 11.27
N ALA A 9 36.80 27.00 10.80
CA ALA A 9 37.02 25.56 10.99
C ALA A 9 38.18 25.01 10.16
N GLU A 10 38.40 25.56 8.96
CA GLU A 10 39.45 25.14 8.04
C GLU A 10 40.90 25.32 8.61
N LYS A 11 41.07 26.25 9.55
CA LYS A 11 42.40 26.56 10.14
C LYS A 11 42.77 25.65 11.31
N SER A 12 41.85 24.90 11.90
CA SER A 12 42.12 24.11 13.13
C SER A 12 42.09 22.59 12.94
N PHE A 13 41.51 22.06 11.89
CA PHE A 13 41.38 20.61 11.68
C PHE A 13 41.47 20.30 10.18
N GLY A 14 42.57 19.64 9.80
CA GLY A 14 42.91 19.35 8.39
C GLY A 14 41.79 18.79 7.53
N THR A 15 42.09 18.47 6.28
CA THR A 15 41.25 18.09 5.13
C THR A 15 40.10 17.07 5.37
N LEU A 16 40.05 16.41 6.54
CA LEU A 16 38.98 15.45 6.92
C LEU A 16 37.67 16.11 7.37
N TYR A 17 37.72 17.34 7.89
CA TYR A 17 36.55 18.03 8.44
C TYR A 17 35.47 18.41 7.38
N PRO A 18 35.88 18.90 6.20
CA PRO A 18 34.90 19.19 5.13
C PRO A 18 34.17 17.95 4.62
N VAL A 19 34.87 16.82 4.52
CA VAL A 19 34.31 15.53 4.08
C VAL A 19 33.31 15.02 5.11
N PHE A 20 33.65 15.12 6.42
CA PHE A 20 32.76 14.68 7.49
C PHE A 20 31.49 15.55 7.59
N ILE A 21 31.62 16.87 7.45
CA ILE A 21 30.47 17.79 7.39
C ILE A 21 29.62 17.53 6.15
N TYR A 22 30.24 17.27 5.00
CA TYR A 22 29.52 16.94 3.77
C TYR A 22 28.78 15.61 3.88
N ILE A 23 29.37 14.59 4.49
CA ILE A 23 28.72 13.30 4.79
C ILE A 23 27.55 13.48 5.76
N LEU A 24 27.74 14.26 6.85
CA LEU A 24 26.66 14.61 7.78
C LEU A 24 25.52 15.39 7.10
N PHE A 25 25.87 16.30 6.19
CA PHE A 25 24.89 17.04 5.40
C PHE A 25 24.13 16.12 4.43
N LEU A 26 24.79 15.18 3.77
CA LEU A 26 24.16 14.18 2.90
C LEU A 26 23.28 13.22 3.70
N ILE A 27 23.70 12.79 4.91
CA ILE A 27 22.89 11.96 5.82
C ILE A 27 21.67 12.75 6.30
N SER A 28 21.81 14.04 6.62
CA SER A 28 20.71 14.94 7.01
C SER A 28 19.73 15.23 5.88
N MET A 29 20.11 14.99 4.61
CA MET A 29 19.25 15.17 3.43
C MET A 29 18.46 13.90 3.08
N LYS A 30 18.80 12.73 3.67
CA LYS A 30 18.07 11.48 3.40
C LYS A 30 16.70 11.55 4.07
N LYS A 31 15.64 11.48 3.26
CA LYS A 31 14.28 11.37 3.77
C LYS A 31 14.10 10.07 4.55
N LYS A 32 13.44 10.13 5.71
CA LYS A 32 13.08 8.94 6.49
C LYS A 32 12.10 8.07 5.69
N LYS A 33 12.30 6.76 5.73
CA LYS A 33 11.43 5.79 5.06
C LYS A 33 10.13 5.63 5.84
N LEU A 34 9.03 6.07 5.22
CA LEU A 34 7.66 5.92 5.72
C LEU A 34 6.99 4.78 4.96
N VAL A 35 6.78 3.66 5.63
CA VAL A 35 6.05 2.52 5.04
C VAL A 35 4.59 2.58 5.46
N VAL A 36 3.69 2.49 4.49
CA VAL A 36 2.24 2.56 4.70
C VAL A 36 1.59 1.27 4.19
N LEU A 37 1.02 0.48 5.08
CA LEU A 37 0.21 -0.69 4.73
C LEU A 37 -1.26 -0.27 4.63
N THR A 38 -1.87 -0.42 3.46
CA THR A 38 -3.27 -0.04 3.25
C THR A 38 -4.17 -1.24 2.92
N GLY A 39 -5.42 -1.15 3.34
CA GLY A 39 -6.48 -2.10 2.98
C GLY A 39 -7.71 -1.38 2.45
N ALA A 40 -8.81 -2.10 2.21
CA ALA A 40 -10.01 -1.59 1.56
C ALA A 40 -10.65 -0.38 2.25
N GLY A 41 -10.42 -0.20 3.55
CA GLY A 41 -10.93 0.93 4.32
C GLY A 41 -10.43 2.30 3.83
N ILE A 42 -9.23 2.39 3.21
CA ILE A 42 -8.75 3.66 2.64
C ILE A 42 -9.57 4.08 1.42
N SER A 43 -10.09 3.12 0.64
CA SER A 43 -10.88 3.37 -0.58
C SER A 43 -12.39 3.43 -0.32
N ALA A 44 -12.85 3.14 0.92
CA ALA A 44 -14.27 3.14 1.27
C ALA A 44 -14.93 4.51 1.01
N GLU A 45 -14.24 5.60 1.37
CA GLU A 45 -14.73 6.96 1.16
C GLU A 45 -14.59 7.46 -0.29
N SER A 46 -14.01 6.64 -1.16
CA SER A 46 -14.04 6.79 -2.61
C SER A 46 -15.22 6.04 -3.27
N GLY A 47 -16.10 5.41 -2.46
CA GLY A 47 -17.26 4.67 -2.94
C GLY A 47 -17.01 3.18 -3.23
N LEU A 48 -15.80 2.67 -2.95
CA LEU A 48 -15.48 1.25 -3.12
C LEU A 48 -15.86 0.47 -1.86
N LYS A 49 -16.77 -0.50 -2.00
CA LYS A 49 -17.21 -1.34 -0.88
C LYS A 49 -16.08 -2.19 -0.30
N THR A 50 -16.05 -2.29 1.01
CA THR A 50 -15.11 -3.13 1.75
C THR A 50 -15.71 -4.48 2.11
N PHE A 51 -14.88 -5.44 2.51
CA PHE A 51 -15.34 -6.74 3.01
C PHE A 51 -16.16 -6.64 4.33
N ARG A 52 -16.13 -5.49 5.02
CA ARG A 52 -16.83 -5.27 6.28
C ARG A 52 -18.24 -4.70 6.11
N ASP A 53 -18.51 -4.09 4.95
CA ASP A 53 -19.74 -3.31 4.74
C ASP A 53 -20.96 -4.16 4.39
N SER A 54 -20.85 -5.50 4.29
CA SER A 54 -21.84 -6.35 3.67
C SER A 54 -22.02 -7.73 4.35
N ASP A 55 -22.02 -7.83 5.67
CA ASP A 55 -22.29 -9.08 6.40
C ASP A 55 -21.54 -10.32 5.85
N GLY A 56 -20.27 -10.13 5.46
CA GLY A 56 -19.43 -11.17 4.87
C GLY A 56 -19.56 -11.35 3.36
N LEU A 57 -20.40 -10.54 2.71
CA LEU A 57 -20.52 -10.52 1.25
C LEU A 57 -19.63 -9.42 0.65
N TRP A 58 -19.00 -9.70 -0.47
CA TRP A 58 -18.29 -8.71 -1.26
C TRP A 58 -19.12 -8.34 -2.49
N GLU A 59 -19.62 -7.09 -2.55
CA GLU A 59 -20.56 -6.63 -3.58
C GLU A 59 -21.81 -7.52 -3.72
N GLY A 60 -22.23 -8.18 -2.64
CA GLY A 60 -23.37 -9.10 -2.64
C GLY A 60 -23.04 -10.55 -3.01
N TYR A 61 -21.77 -10.88 -3.23
CA TYR A 61 -21.30 -12.24 -3.53
C TYR A 61 -20.53 -12.84 -2.36
N ASN A 62 -20.67 -14.17 -2.16
CA ASN A 62 -19.77 -14.87 -1.26
C ASN A 62 -18.35 -14.87 -1.85
N ILE A 63 -17.36 -14.60 -1.02
CA ILE A 63 -15.94 -14.59 -1.44
C ILE A 63 -15.53 -15.92 -2.08
N GLU A 64 -16.01 -17.03 -1.52
CA GLU A 64 -15.73 -18.37 -2.02
C GLU A 64 -16.25 -18.64 -3.42
N ASP A 65 -17.29 -17.92 -3.86
CA ASP A 65 -17.89 -18.08 -5.20
C ASP A 65 -17.25 -17.20 -6.27
N VAL A 66 -16.44 -16.19 -5.91
CA VAL A 66 -15.90 -15.22 -6.89
C VAL A 66 -14.40 -14.95 -6.75
N ALA A 67 -13.76 -15.30 -5.61
CA ALA A 67 -12.39 -14.89 -5.33
C ALA A 67 -11.48 -16.06 -4.88
N THR A 68 -11.66 -17.23 -5.47
CA THR A 68 -10.84 -18.44 -5.25
C THR A 68 -10.54 -19.17 -6.55
N PRO A 69 -9.45 -19.96 -6.64
CA PRO A 69 -9.21 -20.84 -7.78
C PRO A 69 -10.31 -21.88 -7.98
N ARG A 70 -11.01 -22.27 -6.91
CA ARG A 70 -12.14 -23.21 -6.99
C ARG A 70 -13.35 -22.56 -7.65
N ALA A 71 -13.64 -21.30 -7.32
CA ALA A 71 -14.68 -20.52 -7.97
C ALA A 71 -14.41 -20.39 -9.47
N TRP A 72 -13.18 -20.03 -9.85
CA TRP A 72 -12.77 -19.95 -11.25
C TRP A 72 -12.98 -21.26 -12.02
N LYS A 73 -12.62 -22.40 -11.43
CA LYS A 73 -12.84 -23.71 -12.03
C LYS A 73 -14.32 -24.08 -12.18
N LYS A 74 -15.15 -23.67 -11.18
CA LYS A 74 -16.59 -24.01 -11.10
C LYS A 74 -17.41 -23.17 -12.05
N ASP A 75 -17.18 -21.84 -12.07
CA ASP A 75 -17.94 -20.87 -12.84
C ASP A 75 -17.08 -19.66 -13.21
N PRO A 76 -16.24 -19.78 -14.26
CA PRO A 76 -15.37 -18.70 -14.69
C PRO A 76 -16.15 -17.48 -15.19
N GLU A 77 -17.38 -17.68 -15.72
CA GLU A 77 -18.20 -16.60 -16.20
C GLU A 77 -18.70 -15.70 -15.05
N LEU A 78 -19.16 -16.30 -13.96
CA LEU A 78 -19.54 -15.56 -12.75
C LEU A 78 -18.35 -14.76 -12.18
N VAL A 79 -17.17 -15.38 -12.12
CA VAL A 79 -15.95 -14.70 -11.66
C VAL A 79 -15.59 -13.52 -12.56
N LEU A 80 -15.67 -13.70 -13.89
CA LEU A 80 -15.43 -12.60 -14.84
C LEU A 80 -16.43 -11.46 -14.66
N GLN A 81 -17.73 -11.77 -14.56
CA GLN A 81 -18.78 -10.77 -14.33
C GLN A 81 -18.52 -9.96 -13.06
N PHE A 82 -18.15 -10.64 -11.95
CA PHE A 82 -17.82 -9.99 -10.70
C PHE A 82 -16.64 -9.01 -10.86
N TYR A 83 -15.53 -9.45 -11.46
CA TYR A 83 -14.35 -8.58 -11.63
C TYR A 83 -14.54 -7.50 -12.68
N ASN A 84 -15.35 -7.71 -13.71
CA ASN A 84 -15.72 -6.70 -14.69
C ASN A 84 -16.52 -5.57 -14.01
N LEU A 85 -17.50 -5.91 -13.17
CA LEU A 85 -18.23 -4.93 -12.36
C LEU A 85 -17.30 -4.15 -11.43
N ARG A 86 -16.40 -4.85 -10.73
CA ARG A 86 -15.43 -4.22 -9.85
C ARG A 86 -14.49 -3.27 -10.59
N ARG A 87 -14.03 -3.65 -11.78
CA ARG A 87 -13.18 -2.80 -12.64
C ARG A 87 -13.91 -1.51 -13.00
N LYS A 88 -15.17 -1.60 -13.39
CA LYS A 88 -16.01 -0.43 -13.68
C LYS A 88 -16.13 0.48 -12.45
N ASN A 89 -16.42 -0.08 -11.27
CA ASN A 89 -16.51 0.70 -10.04
C ASN A 89 -15.18 1.41 -9.71
N VAL A 90 -14.03 0.76 -9.94
CA VAL A 90 -12.72 1.36 -9.74
C VAL A 90 -12.44 2.48 -10.74
N LEU A 91 -12.81 2.31 -12.01
CA LEU A 91 -12.65 3.35 -13.04
C LEU A 91 -13.47 4.60 -12.71
N ASP A 92 -14.69 4.43 -12.17
CA ASP A 92 -15.59 5.53 -11.79
C ASP A 92 -15.15 6.21 -10.48
N ALA A 93 -14.47 5.48 -9.57
CA ALA A 93 -14.02 6.01 -8.29
C ALA A 93 -12.93 7.07 -8.44
N LYS A 94 -12.81 7.96 -7.47
CA LYS A 94 -11.76 8.99 -7.42
C LYS A 94 -10.93 8.85 -6.14
N PRO A 95 -9.62 9.14 -6.19
CA PRO A 95 -8.82 9.24 -4.97
C PRO A 95 -9.47 10.22 -3.98
N ASN A 96 -9.48 9.86 -2.71
CA ASN A 96 -9.97 10.71 -1.64
C ASN A 96 -8.81 11.40 -0.89
N ALA A 97 -9.13 12.18 0.15
CA ALA A 97 -8.16 12.95 0.92
C ALA A 97 -7.10 12.08 1.62
N ALA A 98 -7.38 10.79 1.91
CA ALA A 98 -6.38 9.89 2.46
C ALA A 98 -5.30 9.54 1.42
N HIS A 99 -5.70 9.20 0.20
CA HIS A 99 -4.76 8.90 -0.89
C HIS A 99 -3.88 10.12 -1.21
N THR A 100 -4.50 11.28 -1.43
CA THR A 100 -3.76 12.52 -1.74
C THR A 100 -2.90 13.00 -0.56
N GLY A 101 -3.36 12.78 0.67
CA GLY A 101 -2.62 13.08 1.89
C GLY A 101 -1.35 12.23 2.04
N LEU A 102 -1.40 10.93 1.72
CA LEU A 102 -0.23 10.06 1.71
C LEU A 102 0.75 10.43 0.60
N ALA A 103 0.26 10.63 -0.62
CA ALA A 103 1.09 11.09 -1.75
C ALA A 103 1.82 12.41 -1.42
N ALA A 104 1.15 13.36 -0.78
CA ALA A 104 1.76 14.62 -0.36
C ALA A 104 2.91 14.45 0.65
N ARG A 105 2.97 13.33 1.38
CA ARG A 105 4.08 13.04 2.31
C ARG A 105 5.38 12.70 1.58
N GLU A 106 5.35 12.33 0.31
CA GLU A 106 6.55 12.09 -0.50
C GLU A 106 7.45 13.34 -0.62
N LYS A 107 6.90 14.53 -0.36
CA LYS A 107 7.69 15.75 -0.25
C LYS A 107 8.72 15.69 0.88
N ASP A 108 8.33 15.09 2.01
CA ASP A 108 9.07 15.11 3.25
C ASP A 108 9.70 13.76 3.63
N PHE A 109 9.11 12.66 3.18
CA PHE A 109 9.48 11.29 3.48
C PHE A 109 9.76 10.49 2.21
N ASP A 110 10.50 9.41 2.34
CA ASP A 110 10.59 8.35 1.35
C ASP A 110 9.42 7.39 1.58
N VAL A 111 8.27 7.68 0.95
CA VAL A 111 7.02 6.95 1.19
C VAL A 111 6.96 5.70 0.32
N HIS A 112 6.70 4.55 0.94
CA HIS A 112 6.44 3.28 0.29
C HIS A 112 5.05 2.78 0.71
N SER A 113 4.11 2.77 -0.23
CA SER A 113 2.75 2.25 -0.01
C SER A 113 2.70 0.77 -0.37
N ILE A 114 2.42 -0.08 0.61
CA ILE A 114 2.12 -1.51 0.40
C ILE A 114 0.61 -1.64 0.49
N THR A 115 -0.05 -2.00 -0.60
CA THR A 115 -1.51 -2.07 -0.61
C THR A 115 -2.04 -3.48 -0.80
N GLN A 116 -3.07 -3.83 -0.03
CA GLN A 116 -3.88 -5.03 -0.23
C GLN A 116 -4.96 -4.79 -1.30
N ASN A 117 -5.18 -3.52 -1.66
CA ASN A 117 -6.19 -3.14 -2.64
C ASN A 117 -5.74 -3.46 -4.05
N ILE A 118 -6.72 -3.71 -4.89
CA ILE A 118 -6.54 -3.99 -6.31
C ILE A 118 -6.83 -2.77 -7.20
N ASP A 119 -7.31 -1.66 -6.60
CA ASP A 119 -7.53 -0.38 -7.27
C ASP A 119 -6.21 0.39 -7.48
N ASP A 120 -6.23 1.41 -8.32
CA ASP A 120 -5.11 2.29 -8.67
C ASP A 120 -5.24 3.70 -8.02
N LEU A 121 -6.01 3.82 -6.92
CA LEU A 121 -6.28 5.12 -6.31
C LEU A 121 -5.04 5.78 -5.71
N HIS A 122 -4.06 5.01 -5.26
CA HIS A 122 -2.78 5.53 -4.79
C HIS A 122 -2.01 6.21 -5.92
N GLU A 123 -1.87 5.54 -7.06
CA GLU A 123 -1.17 6.05 -8.25
C GLU A 123 -1.88 7.28 -8.80
N ARG A 124 -3.21 7.22 -8.93
CA ARG A 124 -4.02 8.37 -9.37
C ARG A 124 -3.96 9.56 -8.42
N ALA A 125 -3.67 9.33 -7.13
CA ALA A 125 -3.41 10.39 -6.15
C ALA A 125 -2.00 10.99 -6.25
N GLY A 126 -1.09 10.36 -7.02
CA GLY A 126 0.29 10.80 -7.20
C GLY A 126 1.34 10.06 -6.39
N SER A 127 0.98 8.95 -5.70
CA SER A 127 1.97 8.08 -5.05
C SER A 127 2.89 7.43 -6.09
N THR A 128 4.21 7.51 -5.85
CA THR A 128 5.22 7.05 -6.82
C THR A 128 5.75 5.65 -6.54
N LYS A 129 5.63 5.16 -5.29
CA LYS A 129 6.11 3.85 -4.87
C LYS A 129 4.96 3.06 -4.24
N VAL A 130 4.26 2.29 -5.08
CA VAL A 130 3.11 1.48 -4.67
C VAL A 130 3.40 0.01 -4.97
N LEU A 131 3.32 -0.84 -3.94
CA LEU A 131 3.47 -2.28 -4.03
C LEU A 131 2.10 -2.94 -3.85
N HIS A 132 1.57 -3.57 -4.90
CA HIS A 132 0.31 -4.28 -4.86
C HIS A 132 0.49 -5.73 -4.42
N LEU A 133 0.02 -6.09 -3.23
CA LEU A 133 0.11 -7.47 -2.72
C LEU A 133 -0.82 -8.44 -3.44
N HIS A 134 -2.01 -7.97 -3.80
CA HIS A 134 -3.07 -8.83 -4.32
C HIS A 134 -3.38 -8.60 -5.81
N GLY A 135 -2.42 -8.02 -6.54
CA GLY A 135 -2.58 -7.72 -7.97
C GLY A 135 -3.33 -6.42 -8.24
N GLN A 136 -3.72 -6.21 -9.49
CA GLN A 136 -4.29 -4.96 -9.99
C GLN A 136 -5.49 -5.24 -10.90
N ILE A 137 -6.64 -4.59 -10.61
CA ILE A 137 -7.89 -4.81 -11.34
C ILE A 137 -7.84 -4.30 -12.79
N LEU A 138 -6.99 -3.32 -13.06
CA LEU A 138 -6.75 -2.77 -14.39
C LEU A 138 -5.70 -3.56 -15.19
N LYS A 139 -5.42 -4.80 -14.74
CA LYS A 139 -4.61 -5.77 -15.47
C LYS A 139 -5.31 -7.10 -15.59
N MET A 140 -5.00 -7.81 -16.68
CA MET A 140 -5.40 -9.19 -16.90
C MET A 140 -4.17 -10.04 -17.18
N ARG A 141 -4.27 -11.35 -17.02
CA ARG A 141 -3.17 -12.29 -17.27
C ARG A 141 -3.67 -13.60 -17.86
N SER A 142 -2.74 -14.34 -18.47
CA SER A 142 -3.00 -15.74 -18.80
C SER A 142 -3.29 -16.56 -17.52
N GLU A 143 -4.24 -17.49 -17.59
CA GLU A 143 -4.50 -18.41 -16.49
C GLU A 143 -3.38 -19.45 -16.29
N LYS A 144 -2.53 -19.69 -17.31
CA LYS A 144 -1.45 -20.67 -17.30
C LYS A 144 -0.08 -20.05 -17.10
N ASN A 145 0.12 -18.78 -17.51
CA ASN A 145 1.39 -18.10 -17.44
C ASN A 145 1.22 -16.70 -16.81
N ASP A 146 1.57 -16.57 -15.56
CA ASP A 146 1.46 -15.35 -14.78
C ASP A 146 2.37 -14.21 -15.26
N ARG A 147 3.33 -14.49 -16.14
CA ARG A 147 4.20 -13.49 -16.78
C ARG A 147 3.56 -12.81 -17.98
N LEU A 148 2.52 -13.40 -18.56
CA LEU A 148 1.75 -12.80 -19.66
C LEU A 148 0.67 -11.90 -19.06
N VAL A 149 1.04 -10.64 -18.80
CA VAL A 149 0.19 -9.63 -18.19
C VAL A 149 -0.06 -8.50 -19.16
N TYR A 150 -1.31 -8.03 -19.22
CA TYR A 150 -1.77 -6.98 -20.13
C TYR A 150 -2.59 -5.96 -19.36
N ASP A 151 -2.53 -4.69 -19.77
CA ASP A 151 -3.41 -3.65 -19.23
C ASP A 151 -4.83 -3.81 -19.80
N ILE A 152 -5.84 -3.47 -19.00
CA ILE A 152 -7.25 -3.57 -19.40
C ILE A 152 -8.11 -2.51 -18.70
N ILE A 153 -9.03 -1.91 -19.48
CA ILE A 153 -10.06 -0.97 -18.99
C ILE A 153 -11.48 -1.40 -19.37
N HIS A 154 -11.62 -2.49 -20.14
CA HIS A 154 -12.90 -3.05 -20.58
C HIS A 154 -13.12 -4.44 -19.97
N ASP A 155 -14.21 -5.09 -20.34
CA ASP A 155 -14.57 -6.39 -19.80
C ASP A 155 -13.67 -7.51 -20.35
N ILE A 156 -13.41 -8.51 -19.54
CA ILE A 156 -12.82 -9.79 -19.95
C ILE A 156 -13.98 -10.76 -20.16
N HIS A 157 -13.99 -11.45 -21.30
CA HIS A 157 -15.02 -12.43 -21.63
C HIS A 157 -14.47 -13.86 -21.64
N LEU A 158 -15.38 -14.79 -21.44
CA LEU A 158 -15.04 -16.20 -21.64
C LEU A 158 -14.69 -16.43 -23.11
N GLY A 159 -13.54 -17.02 -23.38
CA GLY A 159 -12.99 -17.19 -24.73
C GLY A 159 -11.89 -16.19 -25.09
N ASP A 160 -11.73 -15.08 -24.35
CA ASP A 160 -10.59 -14.18 -24.54
C ASP A 160 -9.29 -14.88 -24.18
N LYS A 161 -8.32 -14.84 -25.09
CA LYS A 161 -7.10 -15.66 -24.97
C LYS A 161 -5.84 -14.82 -24.93
N ALA A 162 -4.91 -15.25 -24.08
CA ALA A 162 -3.55 -14.77 -24.08
C ALA A 162 -2.74 -15.34 -25.27
N GLU A 163 -1.51 -14.87 -25.47
CA GLU A 163 -0.59 -15.32 -26.52
C GLU A 163 -0.28 -16.82 -26.47
N ASP A 164 -0.35 -17.41 -25.26
CA ASP A 164 -0.16 -18.86 -25.03
C ASP A 164 -1.42 -19.70 -25.33
N GLY A 165 -2.50 -19.07 -25.80
CA GLY A 165 -3.79 -19.68 -26.10
C GLY A 165 -4.66 -20.01 -24.88
N ALA A 166 -4.21 -19.67 -23.66
CA ALA A 166 -4.98 -19.86 -22.44
C ALA A 166 -6.02 -18.75 -22.24
N GLN A 167 -7.05 -19.00 -21.44
CA GLN A 167 -8.04 -18.02 -21.05
C GLN A 167 -7.38 -16.86 -20.30
N LEU A 168 -7.78 -15.62 -20.62
CA LEU A 168 -7.43 -14.43 -19.84
C LEU A 168 -8.29 -14.37 -18.57
N ARG A 169 -7.65 -14.05 -17.46
CA ARG A 169 -8.30 -13.81 -16.17
C ARG A 169 -7.85 -12.48 -15.58
N PRO A 170 -8.57 -11.90 -14.59
CA PRO A 170 -8.09 -10.75 -13.84
C PRO A 170 -6.71 -11.02 -13.21
N HIS A 171 -5.81 -10.04 -13.26
CA HIS A 171 -4.49 -10.14 -12.62
C HIS A 171 -4.61 -9.88 -11.11
N ILE A 172 -5.32 -10.75 -10.44
CA ILE A 172 -5.65 -10.69 -9.01
C ILE A 172 -5.10 -11.95 -8.34
N VAL A 173 -4.58 -11.79 -7.12
CA VAL A 173 -4.27 -12.91 -6.22
C VAL A 173 -5.54 -13.24 -5.46
N TRP A 174 -6.08 -14.42 -5.69
CA TRP A 174 -7.25 -14.93 -5.01
C TRP A 174 -6.91 -15.53 -3.64
N PHE A 175 -7.90 -15.68 -2.80
CA PHE A 175 -7.74 -16.49 -1.60
C PHE A 175 -7.25 -17.90 -2.00
N GLU A 176 -6.42 -18.53 -1.16
CA GLU A 176 -5.78 -19.83 -1.42
C GLU A 176 -4.61 -19.76 -2.44
N GLU A 177 -4.41 -18.66 -3.16
CA GLU A 177 -3.22 -18.47 -3.99
C GLU A 177 -2.05 -17.91 -3.14
N PRO A 178 -0.79 -18.29 -3.46
CA PRO A 178 0.38 -17.60 -2.91
C PRO A 178 0.33 -16.12 -3.23
N VAL A 179 0.86 -15.28 -2.32
CA VAL A 179 1.00 -13.85 -2.52
C VAL A 179 2.42 -13.56 -3.05
N PRO A 180 2.63 -13.38 -4.37
CA PRO A 180 3.98 -13.33 -4.95
C PRO A 180 4.83 -12.18 -4.42
N MET A 181 4.19 -11.04 -4.10
CA MET A 181 4.87 -9.81 -3.66
C MET A 181 5.16 -9.77 -2.16
N ILE A 182 4.88 -10.84 -1.41
CA ILE A 182 5.01 -10.81 0.06
C ILE A 182 6.46 -10.67 0.51
N GLU A 183 7.41 -11.33 -0.17
CA GLU A 183 8.84 -11.24 0.20
C GLU A 183 9.38 -9.83 -0.01
N GLU A 184 9.02 -9.18 -1.12
CA GLU A 184 9.37 -7.78 -1.38
C GLU A 184 8.73 -6.85 -0.35
N ALA A 185 7.46 -7.06 -0.01
CA ALA A 185 6.76 -6.30 1.01
C ALA A 185 7.41 -6.46 2.41
N MET A 186 7.86 -7.67 2.76
CA MET A 186 8.60 -7.93 4.00
C MET A 186 9.93 -7.16 4.04
N ALA A 187 10.68 -7.15 2.93
CA ALA A 187 11.92 -6.39 2.82
C ALA A 187 11.66 -4.88 2.99
N VAL A 188 10.65 -4.33 2.30
CA VAL A 188 10.26 -2.91 2.43
C VAL A 188 9.83 -2.59 3.86
N ALA A 189 9.01 -3.45 4.50
CA ALA A 189 8.57 -3.28 5.88
C ALA A 189 9.74 -3.29 6.87
N GLY A 190 10.74 -4.17 6.65
CA GLY A 190 11.94 -4.29 7.48
C GLY A 190 12.87 -3.07 7.43
N GLU A 191 12.74 -2.23 6.42
CA GLU A 191 13.53 -1.00 6.28
C GLU A 191 12.79 0.25 6.77
N ALA A 192 11.58 0.11 7.34
CA ALA A 192 10.79 1.23 7.80
C ALA A 192 11.46 2.00 8.93
N GLU A 193 11.42 3.33 8.88
CA GLU A 193 11.77 4.23 9.99
C GLU A 193 10.50 4.82 10.64
N CYS A 194 9.35 4.66 9.98
CA CYS A 194 8.00 4.86 10.50
C CYS A 194 7.06 3.90 9.78
N PHE A 195 6.13 3.26 10.49
CA PHE A 195 5.19 2.31 9.90
C PHE A 195 3.74 2.73 10.19
N VAL A 196 2.93 2.79 9.14
CA VAL A 196 1.53 3.23 9.24
C VAL A 196 0.61 2.16 8.64
N VAL A 197 -0.47 1.86 9.34
CA VAL A 197 -1.53 0.97 8.87
C VAL A 197 -2.79 1.81 8.64
N VAL A 198 -3.41 1.72 7.46
CA VAL A 198 -4.62 2.49 7.13
C VAL A 198 -5.71 1.60 6.55
N GLY A 199 -6.88 1.58 7.19
CA GLY A 199 -8.08 0.97 6.64
C GLY A 199 -7.99 -0.54 6.43
N THR A 200 -7.28 -1.28 7.31
CA THR A 200 -7.24 -2.74 7.28
C THR A 200 -7.55 -3.35 8.64
N SER A 201 -8.29 -4.46 8.62
CA SER A 201 -8.61 -5.21 9.83
C SER A 201 -7.45 -6.01 10.40
N LEU A 202 -6.33 -6.13 9.66
CA LEU A 202 -5.19 -6.97 10.01
C LEU A 202 -5.58 -8.46 10.26
N VAL A 203 -6.59 -8.97 9.55
CA VAL A 203 -7.03 -10.37 9.64
C VAL A 203 -6.66 -11.19 8.40
N VAL A 204 -6.28 -10.55 7.30
CA VAL A 204 -5.90 -11.23 6.05
C VAL A 204 -4.41 -11.48 6.05
N TYR A 205 -4.02 -12.73 6.20
CA TYR A 205 -2.62 -13.17 6.12
C TYR A 205 -2.26 -13.56 4.67
N PRO A 206 -0.98 -13.37 4.26
CA PRO A 206 0.17 -12.96 5.07
C PRO A 206 0.31 -11.44 5.26
N ALA A 207 -0.49 -10.59 4.60
CA ALA A 207 -0.38 -9.14 4.64
C ALA A 207 -0.46 -8.56 6.07
N ALA A 208 -1.35 -9.10 6.92
CA ALA A 208 -1.48 -8.70 8.33
C ALA A 208 -0.17 -8.87 9.12
N GLY A 209 0.66 -9.83 8.74
CA GLY A 209 1.95 -10.10 9.36
C GLY A 209 3.01 -9.04 9.10
N LEU A 210 2.85 -8.18 8.08
CA LEU A 210 3.86 -7.19 7.71
C LEU A 210 4.18 -6.20 8.83
N LEU A 211 3.23 -5.90 9.70
CA LEU A 211 3.44 -5.05 10.87
C LEU A 211 4.55 -5.59 11.81
N HIS A 212 4.73 -6.90 11.87
CA HIS A 212 5.75 -7.56 12.71
C HIS A 212 7.15 -7.51 12.10
N TYR A 213 7.27 -7.26 10.79
CA TYR A 213 8.58 -7.08 10.13
C TYR A 213 9.14 -5.67 10.32
N ALA A 214 8.30 -4.69 10.68
CA ALA A 214 8.76 -3.34 10.97
C ALA A 214 9.73 -3.35 12.17
N PRO A 215 10.87 -2.64 12.11
CA PRO A 215 11.89 -2.61 13.17
C PRO A 215 11.29 -2.20 14.53
N HIS A 216 11.86 -2.75 15.62
CA HIS A 216 11.46 -2.33 16.96
C HIS A 216 11.86 -0.87 17.25
N GLY A 217 11.09 -0.19 18.08
CA GLY A 217 11.39 1.18 18.54
C GLY A 217 11.09 2.28 17.51
N ILE A 218 10.61 1.97 16.32
CA ILE A 218 10.13 2.99 15.37
C ILE A 218 8.70 3.44 15.70
N PRO A 219 8.32 4.68 15.35
CA PRO A 219 6.95 5.13 15.47
C PRO A 219 6.01 4.27 14.60
N ARG A 220 4.89 3.84 15.20
CA ARG A 220 3.87 3.04 14.54
C ARG A 220 2.51 3.66 14.72
N PHE A 221 1.70 3.67 13.66
CA PHE A 221 0.36 4.26 13.65
C PHE A 221 -0.64 3.29 13.06
N ILE A 222 -1.87 3.29 13.60
CA ILE A 222 -3.01 2.60 12.99
C ILE A 222 -4.14 3.60 12.84
N ILE A 223 -4.69 3.69 11.63
CA ILE A 223 -5.82 4.53 11.26
C ILE A 223 -6.94 3.63 10.75
N ASP A 224 -8.02 3.52 11.48
CA ASP A 224 -9.23 2.79 11.07
C ASP A 224 -10.44 3.32 11.85
N LYS A 225 -11.65 3.20 11.29
CA LYS A 225 -12.92 3.50 11.97
C LYS A 225 -13.19 2.54 13.13
N LYS A 226 -12.65 1.32 13.06
CA LYS A 226 -12.75 0.29 14.08
C LYS A 226 -11.39 -0.37 14.23
N ILE A 227 -10.73 -0.06 15.32
CA ILE A 227 -9.36 -0.50 15.58
C ILE A 227 -9.29 -2.03 15.65
N PRO A 228 -8.42 -2.67 14.85
CA PRO A 228 -8.21 -4.10 14.95
C PRO A 228 -7.54 -4.46 16.28
N TYR A 229 -7.73 -5.70 16.72
CA TYR A 229 -7.06 -6.21 17.91
C TYR A 229 -5.56 -6.39 17.64
N THR A 230 -4.73 -5.64 18.37
CA THR A 230 -3.27 -5.57 18.16
C THR A 230 -2.47 -5.91 19.42
N SER A 231 -3.00 -6.79 20.30
CA SER A 231 -2.37 -7.11 21.60
C SER A 231 -0.90 -7.56 21.53
N ALA A 232 -0.46 -8.02 20.37
CA ALA A 232 0.92 -8.49 20.17
C ALA A 232 1.91 -7.39 19.77
N VAL A 233 1.46 -6.15 19.47
CA VAL A 233 2.32 -5.05 19.03
C VAL A 233 2.25 -3.93 20.05
N GLN A 234 3.37 -3.67 20.71
CA GLN A 234 3.51 -2.56 21.68
C GLN A 234 3.84 -1.25 20.94
N ASP A 235 3.60 -0.12 21.60
CA ASP A 235 3.97 1.22 21.16
C ASP A 235 3.33 1.63 19.80
N ILE A 236 2.00 1.39 19.67
CA ILE A 236 1.22 1.84 18.52
C ILE A 236 0.37 3.05 18.89
N THR A 237 0.50 4.13 18.14
CA THR A 237 -0.42 5.27 18.21
C THR A 237 -1.66 4.96 17.38
N VAL A 238 -2.81 4.97 18.04
CA VAL A 238 -4.12 4.66 17.45
C VAL A 238 -4.85 5.94 17.08
N ILE A 239 -5.34 6.01 15.84
CA ILE A 239 -6.17 7.08 15.31
C ILE A 239 -7.50 6.46 14.87
N GLU A 240 -8.49 6.42 15.78
CA GLU A 240 -9.81 5.84 15.52
C GLU A 240 -10.68 6.84 14.74
N LYS A 241 -10.42 6.91 13.44
CA LYS A 241 -11.05 7.84 12.50
C LYS A 241 -11.22 7.19 11.12
N PRO A 242 -12.15 7.71 10.29
CA PRO A 242 -12.13 7.45 8.85
C PRO A 242 -10.77 7.78 8.24
N ALA A 243 -10.40 7.08 7.17
CA ALA A 243 -9.08 7.26 6.57
C ALA A 243 -8.78 8.70 6.15
N THR A 244 -9.77 9.41 5.61
CA THR A 244 -9.62 10.81 5.16
C THR A 244 -9.29 11.77 6.30
N GLU A 245 -9.94 11.62 7.46
CA GLU A 245 -9.64 12.41 8.65
C GLU A 245 -8.33 11.95 9.31
N GLY A 246 -8.16 10.63 9.44
CA GLY A 246 -7.03 10.03 10.15
C GLY A 246 -5.68 10.32 9.49
N VAL A 247 -5.61 10.33 8.15
CA VAL A 247 -4.38 10.71 7.43
C VAL A 247 -4.07 12.20 7.60
N GLY A 248 -5.09 13.06 7.73
CA GLY A 248 -4.91 14.46 8.09
C GLY A 248 -4.25 14.63 9.47
N LEU A 249 -4.73 13.91 10.49
CA LEU A 249 -4.13 13.90 11.83
C LEU A 249 -2.72 13.30 11.84
N LEU A 250 -2.51 12.20 11.12
CA LEU A 250 -1.17 11.62 10.93
C LEU A 250 -0.18 12.66 10.39
N ALA A 251 -0.60 13.49 9.43
CA ALA A 251 0.25 14.50 8.84
C ALA A 251 0.79 15.50 9.86
N GLU A 252 0.00 15.85 10.90
CA GLU A 252 0.45 16.72 11.99
C GLU A 252 1.44 16.00 12.90
N LEU A 253 1.16 14.74 13.29
CA LEU A 253 2.05 13.94 14.12
C LEU A 253 3.40 13.66 13.46
N LEU A 254 3.43 13.48 12.13
CA LEU A 254 4.65 13.26 11.37
C LEU A 254 5.56 14.52 11.31
N LYS A 255 5.05 15.71 11.57
CA LYS A 255 5.89 16.93 11.61
C LYS A 255 6.96 16.83 12.70
N ASP A 256 6.61 16.30 13.85
CA ASP A 256 7.53 16.15 14.98
C ASP A 256 8.61 15.10 14.69
N LEU A 257 8.29 14.06 13.91
CA LEU A 257 9.21 13.00 13.52
C LEU A 257 10.24 13.43 12.45
N LYS A 258 9.91 14.45 11.66
CA LYS A 258 10.77 14.97 10.59
C LYS A 258 12.07 15.56 11.12
N PHE A 259 12.07 16.08 12.35
CA PHE A 259 13.21 16.82 12.96
C PHE A 259 13.95 16.05 14.04
N SER A 260 13.51 14.82 14.37
CA SER A 260 14.25 13.98 15.31
C SER A 260 15.43 13.33 14.59
N ILE A 261 16.64 13.86 14.83
CA ILE A 261 17.94 13.32 14.38
C ILE A 261 18.44 12.32 15.42
#